data_830b42dca2dd4de6822814880c2c2010
#
_entry.id   830b42dca2dd4de6822814880c2c2010
#
_cell.length_a   1.000
_cell.length_b   1.000
_cell.length_c   1.000
_cell.angle_alpha   90.00
_cell.angle_beta   90.00
_cell.angle_gamma   90.00
#
_symmetry.space_group_name_H-M   'P 1'
#
loop_
_entity.id
_entity.type
_entity.pdbx_description
1 polymer ?
#
loop_
_entity_poly.entity_id
_entity_poly.type
_entity_poly.pdbx_seq_one_letter_code
_entity_poly.pdbx_strand_id
1 'polypeptide(L)'
;GRVAAFYTIKEPGDTQHRRMLLTQETLDEIGATIPTTLADVEDVFAKMLAHGITPYILDKTGYEPQFLGMYDLMKGFYKDAEGNILYGQVQPAFKDYLTLMHDWYDKGYISKDFIGSNTKNNQTLFDTGKVGMYFDSCAAAYNRGVANGKTVVTAPYPRLTEGQQLHWDDYK
;
A
#
# COMPACT_ATOMS: atom_id res chain seq x y z
N GLY A 1 30.69 -7.66 30.27
CA GLY A 1 29.41 -7.92 29.59
C GLY A 1 29.60 -7.85 28.08
N ARG A 2 28.92 -8.68 27.31
CA ARG A 2 28.90 -8.62 25.85
C ARG A 2 27.73 -7.75 25.43
N VAL A 3 27.98 -6.74 24.58
CA VAL A 3 26.90 -6.04 23.88
C VAL A 3 26.40 -6.97 22.80
N ALA A 4 25.13 -7.44 22.91
CA ALA A 4 24.53 -8.37 21.98
C ALA A 4 23.69 -7.69 20.89
N ALA A 5 23.23 -6.45 21.13
CA ALA A 5 22.49 -5.64 20.17
C ALA A 5 22.54 -4.15 20.55
N PHE A 6 22.34 -3.30 19.56
CA PHE A 6 22.05 -1.87 19.76
C PHE A 6 20.57 -1.64 19.49
N TYR A 7 19.91 -0.91 20.38
CA TYR A 7 18.54 -0.50 20.18
C TYR A 7 18.50 0.71 19.25
N THR A 8 17.63 0.65 18.26
CA THR A 8 17.25 1.84 17.50
C THR A 8 16.07 2.48 18.20
N ILE A 9 16.25 3.69 18.69
CA ILE A 9 15.16 4.50 19.23
C ILE A 9 14.56 5.28 18.06
N LYS A 10 13.27 5.12 17.82
CA LYS A 10 12.53 5.92 16.84
C LYS A 10 11.89 7.10 17.55
N GLU A 11 12.06 8.29 16.98
CA GLU A 11 11.35 9.48 17.43
C GLU A 11 9.84 9.36 17.11
N PRO A 12 8.95 9.98 17.91
CA PRO A 12 7.56 10.13 17.54
C PRO A 12 7.45 10.85 16.19
N GLY A 13 6.80 10.21 15.22
CA GLY A 13 6.72 10.71 13.84
C GLY A 13 7.66 10.02 12.83
N ASP A 14 8.65 9.26 13.29
CA ASP A 14 9.64 8.55 12.46
C ASP A 14 9.07 7.21 11.90
N THR A 15 7.77 7.05 11.93
CA THR A 15 7.11 5.75 12.00
C THR A 15 6.77 5.13 10.66
N GLN A 16 6.77 5.86 9.56
CA GLN A 16 6.29 5.29 8.30
C GLN A 16 7.22 5.61 7.13
N HIS A 17 8.28 4.86 7.00
CA HIS A 17 9.20 4.96 5.86
C HIS A 17 8.68 4.28 4.58
N ARG A 18 7.57 3.54 4.65
CA ARG A 18 6.92 2.90 3.49
C ARG A 18 5.49 3.42 3.33
N ARG A 19 5.11 3.71 2.10
CA ARG A 19 3.80 4.27 1.73
C ARG A 19 3.31 3.68 0.42
N MET A 20 2.04 3.93 0.14
CA MET A 20 1.49 3.76 -1.20
C MET A 20 2.01 4.88 -2.08
N LEU A 21 2.67 4.53 -3.16
CA LEU A 21 3.38 5.43 -4.05
C LEU A 21 2.66 5.49 -5.40
N LEU A 22 2.60 6.70 -5.94
CA LEU A 22 2.18 7.01 -7.31
C LEU A 22 3.21 7.98 -7.91
N THR A 23 3.09 8.26 -9.20
CA THR A 23 3.80 9.39 -9.81
C THR A 23 2.79 10.47 -10.19
N GLN A 24 3.20 11.74 -10.07
CA GLN A 24 2.35 12.87 -10.46
C GLN A 24 2.00 12.78 -11.95
N GLU A 25 2.97 12.37 -12.75
CA GLU A 25 2.79 12.21 -14.20
C GLU A 25 1.69 11.20 -14.54
N THR A 26 1.62 10.08 -13.81
CA THR A 26 0.53 9.10 -13.99
C THR A 26 -0.82 9.69 -13.59
N LEU A 27 -0.88 10.42 -12.47
CA LEU A 27 -2.12 11.06 -12.03
C LEU A 27 -2.61 12.11 -13.05
N ASP A 28 -1.71 12.92 -13.56
CA ASP A 28 -2.02 13.94 -14.57
C ASP A 28 -2.50 13.28 -15.89
N GLU A 29 -1.84 12.20 -16.33
CA GLU A 29 -2.20 11.46 -17.54
C GLU A 29 -3.62 10.90 -17.48
N ILE A 30 -4.02 10.35 -16.34
CA ILE A 30 -5.35 9.73 -16.15
C ILE A 30 -6.41 10.72 -15.64
N GLY A 31 -6.05 12.00 -15.42
CA GLY A 31 -6.95 13.01 -14.88
C GLY A 31 -7.48 12.67 -13.48
N ALA A 32 -6.61 12.21 -12.58
CA ALA A 32 -6.95 11.82 -11.24
C ALA A 32 -6.19 12.61 -10.17
N THR A 33 -6.66 12.55 -8.94
CA THR A 33 -6.00 13.09 -7.75
C THR A 33 -5.55 11.96 -6.84
N ILE A 34 -4.76 12.29 -5.82
CA ILE A 34 -4.30 11.32 -4.82
C ILE A 34 -5.51 10.71 -4.10
N PRO A 35 -5.70 9.37 -4.14
CA PRO A 35 -6.83 8.71 -3.52
C PRO A 35 -6.73 8.70 -2.00
N THR A 36 -7.86 8.83 -1.29
CA THR A 36 -7.97 8.83 0.17
C THR A 36 -8.92 7.78 0.71
N THR A 37 -9.91 7.39 -0.08
CA THR A 37 -10.88 6.36 0.26
C THR A 37 -10.75 5.13 -0.65
N LEU A 38 -11.39 4.04 -0.28
CA LEU A 38 -11.49 2.86 -1.14
C LEU A 38 -12.11 3.19 -2.49
N ALA A 39 -13.16 4.00 -2.50
CA ALA A 39 -13.83 4.42 -3.73
C ALA A 39 -12.89 5.24 -4.63
N ASP A 40 -12.08 6.13 -4.07
CA ASP A 40 -11.09 6.89 -4.84
C ASP A 40 -10.02 5.96 -5.42
N VAL A 41 -9.55 4.97 -4.64
CA VAL A 41 -8.57 3.97 -5.12
C VAL A 41 -9.14 3.19 -6.30
N GLU A 42 -10.39 2.74 -6.22
CA GLU A 42 -11.03 2.00 -7.30
C GLU A 42 -11.25 2.87 -8.55
N ASP A 43 -11.61 4.15 -8.41
CA ASP A 43 -11.70 5.09 -9.54
C ASP A 43 -10.34 5.29 -10.22
N VAL A 44 -9.29 5.52 -9.43
CA VAL A 44 -7.92 5.63 -9.92
C VAL A 44 -7.48 4.35 -10.65
N PHE A 45 -7.77 3.17 -10.08
CA PHE A 45 -7.44 1.89 -10.71
C PHE A 45 -8.19 1.67 -12.02
N ALA A 46 -9.47 2.01 -12.08
CA ALA A 46 -10.25 1.91 -13.32
C ALA A 46 -9.68 2.83 -14.42
N LYS A 47 -9.31 4.06 -14.08
CA LYS A 47 -8.67 5.00 -15.00
C LYS A 47 -7.31 4.51 -15.47
N MET A 48 -6.46 4.01 -14.58
CA MET A 48 -5.16 3.41 -14.94
C MET A 48 -5.35 2.27 -15.94
N LEU A 49 -6.28 1.35 -15.66
CA LEU A 49 -6.54 0.22 -16.54
C LEU A 49 -7.02 0.67 -17.93
N ALA A 50 -7.88 1.70 -18.00
CA ALA A 50 -8.34 2.30 -19.26
C ALA A 50 -7.19 2.92 -20.09
N HIS A 51 -6.11 3.35 -19.43
CA HIS A 51 -4.89 3.87 -20.08
C HIS A 51 -3.82 2.78 -20.34
N GLY A 52 -4.15 1.50 -20.09
CA GLY A 52 -3.22 0.39 -20.31
C GLY A 52 -2.11 0.27 -19.24
N ILE A 53 -2.28 0.94 -18.12
CA ILE A 53 -1.39 0.88 -16.96
C ILE A 53 -1.92 -0.20 -15.99
N THR A 54 -1.10 -1.14 -15.57
CA THR A 54 -1.48 -2.08 -14.51
C THR A 54 -1.65 -1.29 -13.21
N PRO A 55 -2.86 -1.26 -12.60
CA PRO A 55 -3.09 -0.36 -11.47
C PRO A 55 -2.21 -0.65 -10.27
N TYR A 56 -2.09 -1.92 -9.86
CA TYR A 56 -1.42 -2.30 -8.64
C TYR A 56 -0.65 -3.62 -8.76
N ILE A 57 0.47 -3.73 -8.08
CA ILE A 57 1.20 -4.98 -7.93
C ILE A 57 1.37 -5.34 -6.47
N LEU A 58 0.88 -6.51 -6.08
CA LEU A 58 1.05 -7.07 -4.75
C LEU A 58 2.48 -7.56 -4.54
N ASP A 59 2.96 -7.54 -3.30
CA ASP A 59 4.08 -8.37 -2.90
C ASP A 59 3.69 -9.85 -3.01
N LYS A 60 4.66 -10.71 -3.30
CA LYS A 60 4.48 -12.18 -3.39
C LYS A 60 3.89 -12.83 -2.14
N THR A 61 3.86 -12.14 -1.01
CA THR A 61 3.21 -12.58 0.22
C THR A 61 1.69 -12.64 0.09
N GLY A 62 1.12 -12.03 -0.95
CA GLY A 62 -0.28 -12.12 -1.29
C GLY A 62 -1.22 -11.24 -0.49
N TYR A 63 -0.73 -10.47 0.49
CA TYR A 63 -1.53 -9.45 1.15
C TYR A 63 -0.71 -8.27 1.65
N GLU A 64 -1.36 -7.13 1.64
CA GLU A 64 -0.73 -5.84 1.89
C GLU A 64 -1.33 -5.18 3.12
N PRO A 65 -0.52 -4.85 4.12
CA PRO A 65 -0.98 -4.28 5.38
C PRO A 65 -1.79 -2.98 5.21
N GLN A 66 -1.45 -2.17 4.21
CA GLN A 66 -2.07 -0.87 3.95
C GLN A 66 -3.56 -0.95 3.64
N PHE A 67 -4.06 -2.08 3.14
CA PHE A 67 -5.48 -2.30 2.90
C PHE A 67 -6.20 -3.01 4.05
N LEU A 68 -5.46 -3.59 5.00
CA LEU A 68 -6.05 -4.21 6.19
C LEU A 68 -6.62 -3.17 7.15
N GLY A 69 -5.95 -2.04 7.29
CA GLY A 69 -6.33 -1.00 8.25
C GLY A 69 -7.75 -0.47 8.07
N MET A 70 -8.27 -0.40 6.83
CA MET A 70 -9.64 0.04 6.58
C MET A 70 -10.71 -0.95 7.08
N TYR A 71 -10.34 -2.20 7.35
CA TYR A 71 -11.18 -3.23 7.98
C TYR A 71 -10.90 -3.39 9.46
N ASP A 72 -10.20 -2.44 10.07
CA ASP A 72 -9.78 -2.48 11.48
C ASP A 72 -8.91 -3.69 11.81
N LEU A 73 -8.07 -4.10 10.88
CA LEU A 73 -7.21 -5.26 10.96
C LEU A 73 -5.74 -4.87 10.87
N MET A 74 -4.90 -5.67 11.52
CA MET A 74 -3.46 -5.64 11.36
C MET A 74 -2.90 -7.02 10.99
N LYS A 75 -1.72 -7.03 10.39
CA LYS A 75 -0.99 -8.26 10.09
C LYS A 75 -0.47 -8.91 11.36
N GLY A 76 -0.84 -10.18 11.60
CA GLY A 76 -0.34 -10.93 12.75
C GLY A 76 -1.07 -10.59 14.04
N PHE A 77 -0.34 -10.61 15.16
CA PHE A 77 -0.90 -10.26 16.47
C PHE A 77 -0.91 -8.74 16.65
N TYR A 78 -2.00 -8.24 17.19
CA TYR A 78 -2.16 -6.84 17.53
C TYR A 78 -3.07 -6.69 18.76
N LYS A 79 -3.12 -5.50 19.32
CA LYS A 79 -3.94 -5.15 20.46
C LYS A 79 -5.08 -4.26 19.99
N ASP A 80 -6.32 -4.62 20.32
CA ASP A 80 -7.47 -3.76 20.06
C ASP A 80 -7.57 -2.57 21.04
N ALA A 81 -8.59 -1.73 20.87
CA ALA A 81 -8.81 -0.57 21.73
C ALA A 81 -9.13 -0.96 23.19
N GLU A 82 -9.73 -2.12 23.41
CA GLU A 82 -10.08 -2.70 24.72
C GLU A 82 -8.89 -3.39 25.39
N GLY A 83 -7.78 -3.58 24.67
CA GLY A 83 -6.57 -4.20 25.17
C GLY A 83 -6.47 -5.71 24.95
N ASN A 84 -7.38 -6.32 24.19
CA ASN A 84 -7.33 -7.74 23.87
C ASN A 84 -6.26 -8.00 22.80
N ILE A 85 -5.62 -9.16 22.88
CA ILE A 85 -4.68 -9.60 21.83
C ILE A 85 -5.44 -10.38 20.77
N LEU A 86 -5.43 -9.85 19.57
CA LEU A 86 -6.07 -10.44 18.39
C LEU A 86 -5.03 -10.91 17.37
N TYR A 87 -5.43 -11.82 16.49
CA TYR A 87 -4.65 -12.24 15.32
C TYR A 87 -5.46 -11.91 14.06
N GLY A 88 -4.94 -11.00 13.23
CA GLY A 88 -5.71 -10.38 12.16
C GLY A 88 -6.30 -11.36 11.16
N GLN A 89 -5.53 -12.37 10.75
CA GLN A 89 -5.94 -13.31 9.71
C GLN A 89 -7.07 -14.27 10.10
N VAL A 90 -7.44 -14.34 11.38
CA VAL A 90 -8.57 -15.16 11.85
C VAL A 90 -9.80 -14.32 12.21
N GLN A 91 -9.70 -12.99 12.08
CA GLN A 91 -10.84 -12.12 12.32
C GLN A 91 -11.86 -12.21 11.18
N PRO A 92 -13.17 -12.13 11.49
CA PRO A 92 -14.22 -12.20 10.45
C PRO A 92 -14.03 -11.19 9.31
N ALA A 93 -13.61 -9.97 9.62
CA ALA A 93 -13.37 -8.91 8.65
C ALA A 93 -12.22 -9.21 7.66
N PHE A 94 -11.35 -10.18 7.98
CA PHE A 94 -10.31 -10.62 7.04
C PHE A 94 -10.90 -11.27 5.77
N LYS A 95 -12.11 -11.85 5.87
CA LYS A 95 -12.84 -12.35 4.71
C LYS A 95 -13.22 -11.21 3.76
N ASP A 96 -13.65 -10.07 4.29
CA ASP A 96 -14.03 -8.91 3.46
C ASP A 96 -12.81 -8.36 2.72
N TYR A 97 -11.67 -8.28 3.41
CA TYR A 97 -10.39 -7.95 2.77
C TYR A 97 -10.03 -8.92 1.64
N LEU A 98 -10.13 -10.23 1.87
CA LEU A 98 -9.83 -11.23 0.84
C LEU A 98 -10.79 -11.15 -0.35
N THR A 99 -12.08 -10.88 -0.08
CA THR A 99 -13.09 -10.67 -1.12
C THR A 99 -12.70 -9.47 -2.00
N LEU A 100 -12.32 -8.36 -1.39
CA LEU A 100 -11.86 -7.17 -2.13
C LEU A 100 -10.63 -7.50 -3.00
N MET A 101 -9.64 -8.21 -2.45
CA MET A 101 -8.42 -8.57 -3.21
C MET A 101 -8.74 -9.51 -4.38
N HIS A 102 -9.66 -10.45 -4.19
CA HIS A 102 -10.14 -11.34 -5.25
C HIS A 102 -10.85 -10.54 -6.35
N ASP A 103 -11.77 -9.66 -5.98
CA ASP A 103 -12.48 -8.81 -6.93
C ASP A 103 -11.54 -7.91 -7.73
N TRP A 104 -10.53 -7.34 -7.08
CA TRP A 104 -9.51 -6.53 -7.76
C TRP A 104 -8.64 -7.37 -8.70
N TYR A 105 -8.33 -8.60 -8.31
CA TYR A 105 -7.62 -9.53 -9.18
C TYR A 105 -8.45 -9.87 -10.41
N ASP A 106 -9.73 -10.16 -10.25
CA ASP A 106 -10.64 -10.49 -11.36
C ASP A 106 -10.86 -9.29 -12.29
N LYS A 107 -11.04 -8.09 -11.75
CA LYS A 107 -11.13 -6.84 -12.50
C LYS A 107 -9.82 -6.48 -13.24
N GLY A 108 -8.71 -7.13 -12.94
CA GLY A 108 -7.39 -6.81 -13.51
C GLY A 108 -6.71 -5.62 -12.84
N TYR A 109 -7.18 -5.17 -11.69
CA TYR A 109 -6.54 -4.11 -10.91
C TYR A 109 -5.23 -4.57 -10.28
N ILE A 110 -5.14 -5.86 -9.94
CA ILE A 110 -3.91 -6.48 -9.45
C ILE A 110 -3.21 -7.21 -10.59
N SER A 111 -1.91 -7.00 -10.72
CA SER A 111 -1.06 -7.71 -11.69
C SER A 111 -1.25 -9.22 -11.58
N LYS A 112 -1.51 -9.89 -12.70
CA LYS A 112 -1.67 -11.34 -12.73
C LYS A 112 -0.39 -12.11 -12.38
N ASP A 113 0.77 -11.46 -12.55
CA ASP A 113 2.09 -12.05 -12.30
C ASP A 113 2.64 -11.79 -10.89
N PHE A 114 1.81 -11.32 -9.94
CA PHE A 114 2.30 -10.93 -8.62
C PHE A 114 3.00 -12.07 -7.86
N ILE A 115 2.59 -13.33 -8.05
CA ILE A 115 3.18 -14.52 -7.39
C ILE A 115 4.64 -14.72 -7.83
N GLY A 116 4.94 -14.50 -9.12
CA GLY A 116 6.28 -14.63 -9.70
C GLY A 116 7.15 -13.40 -9.52
N SER A 117 6.59 -12.31 -9.04
CA SER A 117 7.29 -11.03 -8.94
C SER A 117 8.31 -10.99 -7.80
N ASN A 118 9.26 -10.09 -7.93
CA ASN A 118 10.21 -9.75 -6.87
C ASN A 118 10.34 -8.23 -6.74
N THR A 119 10.83 -7.76 -5.60
CA THR A 119 10.94 -6.34 -5.29
C THR A 119 11.61 -5.52 -6.38
N LYS A 120 12.73 -6.01 -6.94
CA LYS A 120 13.47 -5.28 -7.99
C LYS A 120 12.65 -5.17 -9.28
N ASN A 121 11.96 -6.22 -9.67
CA ASN A 121 11.08 -6.21 -10.82
C ASN A 121 9.90 -5.25 -10.61
N ASN A 122 9.26 -5.30 -9.44
CA ASN A 122 8.15 -4.41 -9.08
C ASN A 122 8.58 -2.94 -9.11
N GLN A 123 9.75 -2.62 -8.56
CA GLN A 123 10.34 -1.28 -8.62
C GLN A 123 10.55 -0.83 -10.08
N THR A 124 11.11 -1.69 -10.92
CA THR A 124 11.30 -1.37 -12.35
C THR A 124 9.97 -1.12 -13.07
N LEU A 125 8.94 -1.91 -12.81
CA LEU A 125 7.61 -1.73 -13.40
C LEU A 125 6.97 -0.40 -12.97
N PHE A 126 7.11 -0.04 -11.69
CA PHE A 126 6.66 1.25 -11.18
C PHE A 126 7.47 2.42 -11.78
N ASP A 127 8.80 2.35 -11.73
CA ASP A 127 9.70 3.40 -12.21
C ASP A 127 9.53 3.68 -13.73
N THR A 128 9.10 2.66 -14.49
CA THR A 128 8.82 2.78 -15.94
C THR A 128 7.37 3.14 -16.27
N GLY A 129 6.50 3.31 -15.26
CA GLY A 129 5.08 3.66 -15.44
C GLY A 129 4.20 2.50 -15.92
N LYS A 130 4.70 1.25 -15.94
CA LYS A 130 3.90 0.06 -16.28
C LYS A 130 2.96 -0.36 -15.16
N VAL A 131 3.28 0.03 -13.94
CA VAL A 131 2.45 -0.12 -12.74
C VAL A 131 2.21 1.26 -12.16
N GLY A 132 0.95 1.58 -11.89
CA GLY A 132 0.54 2.91 -11.45
C GLY A 132 0.71 3.16 -9.95
N MET A 133 0.45 2.13 -9.12
CA MET A 133 0.56 2.24 -7.67
C MET A 133 1.39 1.08 -7.10
N TYR A 134 2.29 1.41 -6.17
CA TYR A 134 3.17 0.43 -5.53
C TYR A 134 3.46 0.79 -4.07
N PHE A 135 3.63 -0.21 -3.22
CA PHE A 135 3.98 -0.02 -1.80
C PHE A 135 5.47 -0.22 -1.58
N ASP A 136 6.21 0.87 -1.32
CA ASP A 136 7.67 0.82 -1.15
C ASP A 136 8.17 1.88 -0.16
N SER A 137 9.48 1.87 0.07
CA SER A 137 10.19 2.90 0.84
C SER A 137 10.13 4.26 0.13
N CYS A 138 9.62 5.27 0.83
CA CYS A 138 9.47 6.62 0.28
C CYS A 138 10.81 7.20 -0.17
N ALA A 139 11.86 7.08 0.67
CA ALA A 139 13.18 7.64 0.35
C ALA A 139 13.82 6.95 -0.87
N ALA A 140 13.73 5.61 -0.94
CA ALA A 140 14.27 4.86 -2.06
C ALA A 140 13.51 5.18 -3.36
N ALA A 141 12.17 5.25 -3.29
CA ALA A 141 11.34 5.59 -4.44
C ALA A 141 11.56 7.04 -4.91
N TYR A 142 11.68 7.99 -3.97
CA TYR A 142 12.01 9.37 -4.30
C TYR A 142 13.33 9.47 -5.08
N ASN A 143 14.39 8.83 -4.57
CA ASN A 143 15.69 8.85 -5.25
C ASN A 143 15.63 8.22 -6.65
N ARG A 144 14.89 7.11 -6.82
CA ARG A 144 14.70 6.50 -8.14
C ARG A 144 13.84 7.41 -9.04
N GLY A 145 12.81 8.04 -8.51
CA GLY A 145 11.99 9.01 -9.23
C GLY A 145 12.81 10.15 -9.79
N VAL A 146 13.62 10.80 -8.95
CA VAL A 146 14.53 11.87 -9.38
C VAL A 146 15.48 11.39 -10.49
N ALA A 147 16.07 10.20 -10.34
CA ALA A 147 16.97 9.63 -11.34
C ALA A 147 16.27 9.35 -12.69
N ASN A 148 14.97 9.08 -12.68
CA ASN A 148 14.17 8.78 -13.87
C ASN A 148 13.33 9.97 -14.35
N GLY A 149 13.50 11.17 -13.79
CA GLY A 149 12.73 12.36 -14.14
C GLY A 149 11.24 12.26 -13.79
N LYS A 150 10.90 11.52 -12.72
CA LYS A 150 9.53 11.32 -12.24
C LYS A 150 9.33 11.98 -10.87
N THR A 151 8.15 12.51 -10.65
CA THR A 151 7.72 13.08 -9.38
C THR A 151 6.95 12.04 -8.58
N VAL A 152 7.63 11.38 -7.63
CA VAL A 152 6.98 10.40 -6.75
C VAL A 152 6.17 11.12 -5.68
N VAL A 153 4.89 10.76 -5.59
CA VAL A 153 3.94 11.23 -4.57
C VAL A 153 3.45 10.07 -3.72
N THR A 154 2.99 10.37 -2.51
CA THR A 154 2.49 9.35 -1.59
C THR A 154 0.98 9.49 -1.39
N ALA A 155 0.27 8.37 -1.39
CA ALA A 155 -1.12 8.33 -0.95
C ALA A 155 -1.21 7.90 0.53
N PRO A 156 -2.18 8.44 1.28
CA PRO A 156 -2.50 7.91 2.61
C PRO A 156 -3.02 6.48 2.49
N TYR A 157 -3.02 5.74 3.59
CA TYR A 157 -3.74 4.47 3.62
C TYR A 157 -5.23 4.73 3.40
N PRO A 158 -5.89 3.96 2.51
CA PRO A 158 -7.28 4.22 2.17
C PRO A 158 -8.20 3.91 3.34
N ARG A 159 -9.31 4.61 3.37
CA ARG A 159 -10.40 4.46 4.33
C ARG A 159 -11.64 3.92 3.61
N LEU A 160 -12.46 3.13 4.30
CA LEU A 160 -13.76 2.73 3.74
C LEU A 160 -14.70 3.94 3.61
N THR A 161 -14.63 4.85 4.57
CA THR A 161 -15.42 6.09 4.60
C THR A 161 -14.55 7.25 5.03
N GLU A 162 -14.90 8.46 4.58
CA GLU A 162 -14.22 9.67 5.00
C GLU A 162 -14.28 9.83 6.54
N GLY A 163 -13.17 10.23 7.14
CA GLY A 163 -13.06 10.43 8.60
C GLY A 163 -12.84 9.16 9.42
N GLN A 164 -12.83 7.97 8.80
CA GLN A 164 -12.52 6.72 9.51
C GLN A 164 -11.10 6.79 10.12
N GLN A 165 -10.98 6.45 11.41
CA GLN A 165 -9.68 6.27 12.05
C GLN A 165 -9.12 4.89 11.68
N LEU A 166 -7.83 4.82 11.40
CA LEU A 166 -7.14 3.58 11.08
C LEU A 166 -6.21 3.20 12.23
N HIS A 167 -6.14 1.92 12.59
CA HIS A 167 -5.19 1.42 13.59
C HIS A 167 -3.72 1.76 13.27
N TRP A 168 -3.38 1.91 12.01
CA TRP A 168 -2.04 2.28 11.54
C TRP A 168 -1.63 3.71 11.87
N ASP A 169 -2.60 4.58 12.15
CA ASP A 169 -2.32 5.96 12.53
C ASP A 169 -1.69 6.04 13.93
N ASP A 170 -1.83 4.96 14.73
CA ASP A 170 -1.35 4.84 16.11
C ASP A 170 -0.16 3.90 16.28
N TYR A 171 0.63 3.67 15.25
CA TYR A 171 1.85 2.87 15.38
C TYR A 171 2.87 3.66 16.21
N LYS A 172 2.72 3.57 17.53
CA LYS A 172 3.62 4.11 18.56
C LYS A 172 4.57 3.04 19.06
#